data_6a63aaea64432b0825e0c47e0373c56f
#
_entry.id   6a63aaea64432b0825e0c47e0373c56f
#
_cell.length_a   1.000
_cell.length_b   1.000
_cell.length_c   1.000
_cell.angle_alpha   90.00
_cell.angle_beta   90.00
_cell.angle_gamma   90.00
#
_symmetry.space_group_name_H-M   'P 1'
#
loop_
_entity.id
_entity.type
_entity.pdbx_description
1 polymer ?
#
loop_
_entity_poly.entity_id
_entity_poly.type
_entity_poly.pdbx_seq_one_letter_code
_entity_poly.pdbx_strand_id
1 'polypeptide(L)'
;VAGDIPHQHPSDRVIVLDFGSQYTQLIARRIRELGVYCEIYPHDVPFEQIQQFQPVGVVLSGGPATVTEPLTARVSHEVLNCGIPILGICYGMQTLVAELGGKVENALIHEYGNTKIQLTGDSVLTEKLKSSGEDTDRFEVWMSHGDRVIRLPDGFTSIAQSEASPFAAIGDPRRHFYGLQFHPEVTHTNCGMQILEQFLYRICNCSGSWKPDRVIHDLIEFIRHQVGSERVILALSGGVDSSVCAALLQKAIDDQLICIFVDNGLLRLNEAKLVQRSVAEKLGVNVITVDAGERFLDALAGVEDPEMKRKIIGGVFIDIFHEQAEKLDKIKWLAQGTIYPDVIESAGAKTNKAKVIKSHHNVGGLPEKMNLKLLEPLRELFKDEVREIGEKLGLAYDLVHRHPFPGPGLGVRILGQVKKQYADLLRAADHIFLEELTRRNLYYQASQAFAVFLPIKSVGVVGDNRAYEHVVCLRAVQTVDFMTANCMRIPYDVLEEIATRIVNEIPGISRVTYDISSKPPATIEWE
;
A
#
# COMPACT_ATOMS: atom_id res chain seq x y z
N VAL A 1 -11.83 -7.41 21.04
CA VAL A 1 -10.67 -8.28 20.93
C VAL A 1 -10.82 -8.94 19.58
N ALA A 2 -10.15 -8.42 18.54
CA ALA A 2 -10.01 -9.09 17.26
C ALA A 2 -9.27 -10.40 17.56
N GLY A 3 -9.90 -11.55 17.28
CA GLY A 3 -9.24 -12.84 17.45
C GLY A 3 -8.01 -12.87 16.52
N ASP A 4 -6.85 -13.15 17.11
CA ASP A 4 -5.66 -13.46 16.33
C ASP A 4 -6.05 -14.54 15.31
N ILE A 5 -5.75 -14.29 14.05
CA ILE A 5 -5.90 -15.28 13.01
C ILE A 5 -4.93 -16.40 13.36
N PRO A 6 -5.37 -17.60 13.77
CA PRO A 6 -4.45 -18.70 14.00
C PRO A 6 -4.09 -19.30 12.65
N HIS A 7 -3.36 -18.54 11.85
CA HIS A 7 -2.61 -19.17 10.76
C HIS A 7 -1.61 -20.10 11.42
N GLN A 8 -1.53 -21.34 10.94
CA GLN A 8 -0.25 -22.03 11.01
C GLN A 8 0.70 -21.19 10.14
N HIS A 9 1.20 -20.09 10.75
CA HIS A 9 2.21 -19.26 10.10
C HIS A 9 3.30 -20.19 9.59
N PRO A 10 3.85 -19.97 8.40
CA PRO A 10 4.98 -20.75 7.92
C PRO A 10 6.05 -20.84 9.02
N SER A 11 6.68 -21.99 9.15
CA SER A 11 7.77 -22.18 10.13
C SER A 11 8.93 -21.20 9.95
N ASP A 12 9.07 -20.69 8.72
CA ASP A 12 10.08 -19.73 8.28
C ASP A 12 9.47 -18.33 8.16
N ARG A 13 9.50 -17.57 9.21
CA ARG A 13 8.98 -16.20 9.30
C ARG A 13 10.03 -15.24 9.81
N VAL A 14 10.01 -14.01 9.31
CA VAL A 14 11.00 -12.97 9.58
C VAL A 14 10.33 -11.79 10.28
N ILE A 15 11.00 -11.17 11.23
CA ILE A 15 10.57 -9.90 11.82
C ILE A 15 11.37 -8.76 11.20
N VAL A 16 10.68 -7.68 10.86
CA VAL A 16 11.29 -6.38 10.53
C VAL A 16 11.07 -5.44 11.71
N LEU A 17 12.15 -5.04 12.38
CA LEU A 17 12.11 -4.04 13.45
C LEU A 17 12.18 -2.64 12.85
N ASP A 18 11.15 -1.84 13.12
CA ASP A 18 10.99 -0.50 12.56
C ASP A 18 11.65 0.58 13.42
N PHE A 19 12.69 1.20 12.90
CA PHE A 19 13.38 2.34 13.50
C PHE A 19 12.87 3.71 12.96
N GLY A 20 11.72 3.72 12.29
CA GLY A 20 11.08 4.91 11.76
C GLY A 20 11.43 5.24 10.31
N SER A 21 11.92 4.27 9.54
CA SER A 21 12.20 4.45 8.13
C SER A 21 10.91 4.54 7.30
N GLN A 22 10.87 5.46 6.36
CA GLN A 22 9.83 5.48 5.33
C GLN A 22 9.84 4.23 4.43
N TYR A 23 10.95 3.47 4.41
CA TYR A 23 11.11 2.27 3.59
C TYR A 23 10.83 0.96 4.35
N THR A 24 10.44 0.99 5.63
CA THR A 24 10.20 -0.25 6.42
C THR A 24 9.17 -1.15 5.77
N GLN A 25 8.05 -0.60 5.29
CA GLN A 25 7.02 -1.37 4.59
C GLN A 25 7.54 -1.95 3.26
N LEU A 26 8.46 -1.26 2.59
CA LEU A 26 9.06 -1.75 1.35
C LEU A 26 9.99 -2.94 1.61
N ILE A 27 10.76 -2.91 2.73
CA ILE A 27 11.55 -4.07 3.17
C ILE A 27 10.65 -5.30 3.34
N ALA A 28 9.55 -5.15 4.08
CA ALA A 28 8.62 -6.24 4.30
C ALA A 28 8.00 -6.77 3.00
N ARG A 29 7.61 -5.89 2.07
CA ARG A 29 7.11 -6.28 0.75
C ARG A 29 8.14 -7.09 -0.04
N ARG A 30 9.42 -6.68 -0.07
CA ARG A 30 10.49 -7.42 -0.75
C ARG A 30 10.71 -8.81 -0.16
N ILE A 31 10.61 -8.95 1.15
CA ILE A 31 10.66 -10.26 1.82
C ILE A 31 9.49 -11.14 1.38
N ARG A 32 8.27 -10.57 1.33
CA ARG A 32 7.06 -11.27 0.88
C ARG A 32 7.11 -11.65 -0.61
N GLU A 33 7.60 -10.78 -1.48
CA GLU A 33 7.85 -11.05 -2.90
C GLU A 33 8.81 -12.24 -3.11
N LEU A 34 9.74 -12.44 -2.18
CA LEU A 34 10.61 -13.62 -2.13
C LEU A 34 9.94 -14.85 -1.48
N GLY A 35 8.64 -14.82 -1.23
CA GLY A 35 7.88 -15.98 -0.73
C GLY A 35 8.12 -16.29 0.76
N VAL A 36 8.57 -15.32 1.55
CA VAL A 36 8.80 -15.48 2.99
C VAL A 36 7.82 -14.59 3.77
N TYR A 37 7.13 -15.18 4.74
CA TYR A 37 6.23 -14.41 5.62
C TYR A 37 7.02 -13.49 6.56
N CYS A 38 6.56 -12.26 6.73
CA CYS A 38 7.18 -11.34 7.68
C CYS A 38 6.14 -10.39 8.30
N GLU A 39 6.46 -9.89 9.48
CA GLU A 39 5.72 -8.83 10.17
C GLU A 39 6.63 -7.67 10.54
N ILE A 40 6.04 -6.47 10.64
CA ILE A 40 6.72 -5.26 11.09
C ILE A 40 6.37 -5.01 12.55
N TYR A 41 7.38 -4.94 13.41
CA TYR A 41 7.26 -4.59 14.82
C TYR A 41 8.03 -3.30 15.13
N PRO A 42 7.56 -2.49 16.08
CA PRO A 42 8.34 -1.34 16.53
C PRO A 42 9.67 -1.81 17.16
N HIS A 43 10.72 -0.99 17.03
CA HIS A 43 12.06 -1.34 17.53
C HIS A 43 12.11 -1.64 19.04
N ASP A 44 11.16 -1.09 19.81
CA ASP A 44 11.01 -1.24 21.26
C ASP A 44 9.99 -2.31 21.69
N VAL A 45 9.61 -3.19 20.75
CA VAL A 45 8.71 -4.30 21.05
C VAL A 45 9.29 -5.18 22.18
N PRO A 46 8.46 -5.60 23.17
CA PRO A 46 8.92 -6.54 24.20
C PRO A 46 9.47 -7.82 23.59
N PHE A 47 10.63 -8.29 24.10
CA PHE A 47 11.31 -9.45 23.56
C PHE A 47 10.47 -10.74 23.63
N GLU A 48 9.57 -10.85 24.61
CA GLU A 48 8.62 -11.95 24.73
C GLU A 48 7.71 -12.09 23.51
N GLN A 49 7.34 -10.97 22.87
CA GLN A 49 6.54 -11.00 21.64
C GLN A 49 7.36 -11.52 20.45
N ILE A 50 8.65 -11.16 20.38
CA ILE A 50 9.57 -11.71 19.38
C ILE A 50 9.71 -13.23 19.59
N GLN A 51 9.85 -13.68 20.84
CA GLN A 51 9.93 -15.11 21.16
C GLN A 51 8.64 -15.85 20.80
N GLN A 52 7.46 -15.27 21.05
CA GLN A 52 6.18 -15.86 20.67
C GLN A 52 6.02 -15.97 19.15
N PHE A 53 6.52 -15.00 18.43
CA PHE A 53 6.51 -15.04 16.96
C PHE A 53 7.47 -16.09 16.40
N GLN A 54 8.51 -16.50 17.10
CA GLN A 54 9.52 -17.50 16.71
C GLN A 54 10.15 -17.21 15.33
N PRO A 55 10.76 -16.04 15.09
CA PRO A 55 11.34 -15.71 13.80
C PRO A 55 12.61 -16.54 13.53
N VAL A 56 12.86 -16.85 12.25
CA VAL A 56 14.11 -17.45 11.78
C VAL A 56 15.12 -16.40 11.31
N GLY A 57 14.73 -15.14 11.24
CA GLY A 57 15.57 -14.00 10.88
C GLY A 57 14.99 -12.69 11.40
N VAL A 58 15.86 -11.72 11.65
CA VAL A 58 15.50 -10.36 12.05
C VAL A 58 16.12 -9.37 11.08
N VAL A 59 15.31 -8.43 10.57
CA VAL A 59 15.78 -7.30 9.77
C VAL A 59 15.61 -6.01 10.57
N LEU A 60 16.68 -5.25 10.73
CA LEU A 60 16.64 -3.93 11.36
C LEU A 60 16.52 -2.89 10.25
N SER A 61 15.44 -2.12 10.24
CA SER A 61 15.19 -1.13 9.20
C SER A 61 16.14 0.08 9.28
N GLY A 62 16.10 0.93 8.28
CA GLY A 62 16.65 2.28 8.37
C GLY A 62 15.91 3.14 9.41
N GLY A 63 16.35 4.38 9.57
CA GLY A 63 15.71 5.34 10.48
C GLY A 63 16.24 6.75 10.27
N PRO A 64 15.49 7.78 10.69
CA PRO A 64 15.87 9.19 10.54
C PRO A 64 16.85 9.67 11.63
N ALA A 65 17.05 8.87 12.68
CA ALA A 65 17.89 9.22 13.82
C ALA A 65 19.38 8.97 13.53
N THR A 66 20.26 9.50 14.37
CA THR A 66 21.69 9.17 14.40
C THR A 66 22.05 8.40 15.67
N VAL A 67 22.87 7.37 15.52
CA VAL A 67 23.36 6.60 16.68
C VAL A 67 24.40 7.37 17.51
N THR A 68 24.87 8.52 17.05
CA THR A 68 25.82 9.37 17.79
C THR A 68 25.15 10.23 18.84
N GLU A 69 23.83 10.40 18.78
CA GLU A 69 23.06 11.15 19.77
C GLU A 69 22.59 10.24 20.92
N PRO A 70 22.54 10.75 22.15
CA PRO A 70 21.99 10.02 23.29
C PRO A 70 20.47 9.87 23.14
N LEU A 71 19.91 8.79 23.70
CA LEU A 71 18.47 8.50 23.71
C LEU A 71 17.83 8.20 22.34
N THR A 72 18.62 7.84 21.37
CA THR A 72 18.10 7.37 20.08
C THR A 72 17.69 5.88 20.15
N ALA A 73 16.81 5.48 19.25
CA ALA A 73 16.33 4.11 19.14
C ALA A 73 17.51 3.14 18.93
N ARG A 74 17.57 2.06 19.72
CA ARG A 74 18.63 1.05 19.67
C ARG A 74 18.04 -0.35 19.55
N VAL A 75 18.78 -1.24 18.89
CA VAL A 75 18.45 -2.66 18.96
C VAL A 75 18.73 -3.17 20.37
N SER A 76 17.81 -3.97 20.93
CA SER A 76 17.98 -4.51 22.29
C SER A 76 19.05 -5.59 22.34
N HIS A 77 19.74 -5.67 23.48
CA HIS A 77 20.72 -6.74 23.72
C HIS A 77 20.10 -8.14 23.71
N GLU A 78 18.82 -8.26 24.06
CA GLU A 78 18.09 -9.54 24.01
C GLU A 78 17.97 -10.04 22.57
N VAL A 79 17.67 -9.16 21.62
CA VAL A 79 17.65 -9.49 20.19
C VAL A 79 19.04 -9.89 19.69
N LEU A 80 20.10 -9.17 20.09
CA LEU A 80 21.48 -9.50 19.71
C LEU A 80 21.98 -10.83 20.29
N ASN A 81 21.41 -11.30 21.38
CA ASN A 81 21.81 -12.52 22.06
C ASN A 81 20.88 -13.72 21.83
N CYS A 82 19.82 -13.56 21.03
CA CYS A 82 18.83 -14.63 20.81
C CYS A 82 19.30 -15.74 19.85
N GLY A 83 20.45 -15.59 19.19
CA GLY A 83 21.01 -16.59 18.28
C GLY A 83 20.33 -16.64 16.90
N ILE A 84 19.51 -15.67 16.56
CA ILE A 84 18.80 -15.57 15.28
C ILE A 84 19.63 -14.70 14.31
N PRO A 85 19.73 -15.05 13.01
CA PRO A 85 20.37 -14.22 12.00
C PRO A 85 19.81 -12.79 11.94
N ILE A 86 20.70 -11.80 11.81
CA ILE A 86 20.33 -10.38 11.79
C ILE A 86 20.88 -9.70 10.52
N LEU A 87 20.04 -8.93 9.84
CA LEU A 87 20.42 -8.01 8.75
C LEU A 87 20.05 -6.58 9.14
N GLY A 88 21.05 -5.72 9.35
CA GLY A 88 20.85 -4.29 9.58
C GLY A 88 20.93 -3.50 8.27
N ILE A 89 19.96 -2.62 8.00
CA ILE A 89 19.89 -1.76 6.82
C ILE A 89 20.04 -0.30 7.25
N CYS A 90 21.03 0.42 6.70
CA CYS A 90 21.31 1.82 6.97
C CYS A 90 21.43 2.10 8.48
N TYR A 91 20.48 2.75 9.12
CA TYR A 91 20.45 2.95 10.57
C TYR A 91 20.49 1.62 11.34
N GLY A 92 19.81 0.58 10.84
CA GLY A 92 19.84 -0.76 11.43
C GLY A 92 21.25 -1.37 11.50
N MET A 93 22.10 -1.14 10.47
CA MET A 93 23.50 -1.49 10.51
C MET A 93 24.26 -0.67 11.55
N GLN A 94 24.00 0.64 11.61
CA GLN A 94 24.69 1.56 12.52
C GLN A 94 24.39 1.22 14.01
N THR A 95 23.12 0.94 14.35
CA THR A 95 22.76 0.51 15.71
C THR A 95 23.37 -0.84 16.05
N LEU A 96 23.39 -1.81 15.13
CA LEU A 96 24.04 -3.10 15.29
C LEU A 96 25.54 -2.94 15.62
N VAL A 97 26.24 -2.09 14.87
CA VAL A 97 27.66 -1.79 15.07
C VAL A 97 27.91 -1.10 16.40
N ALA A 98 27.10 -0.11 16.77
CA ALA A 98 27.26 0.66 18.00
C ALA A 98 27.06 -0.21 19.24
N GLU A 99 25.99 -1.05 19.27
CA GLU A 99 25.70 -1.94 20.41
C GLU A 99 26.71 -3.08 20.57
N LEU A 100 27.41 -3.45 19.52
CA LEU A 100 28.46 -4.47 19.56
C LEU A 100 29.88 -3.90 19.78
N GLY A 101 30.01 -2.60 20.10
CA GLY A 101 31.28 -1.96 20.46
C GLY A 101 32.10 -1.45 19.30
N GLY A 102 31.54 -1.39 18.09
CA GLY A 102 32.13 -0.67 16.95
C GLY A 102 32.04 0.85 17.11
N LYS A 103 32.33 1.61 16.06
CA LYS A 103 32.24 3.07 16.08
C LYS A 103 31.58 3.62 14.84
N VAL A 104 30.60 4.49 15.05
CA VAL A 104 29.90 5.28 14.03
C VAL A 104 30.24 6.75 14.25
N GLU A 105 30.38 7.50 13.18
CA GLU A 105 30.60 8.95 13.26
C GLU A 105 29.76 9.68 12.19
N ASN A 106 29.52 10.94 12.42
CA ASN A 106 28.92 11.80 11.40
C ASN A 106 29.90 12.00 10.26
N ALA A 107 29.49 11.72 9.04
CA ALA A 107 30.36 11.81 7.87
C ALA A 107 30.49 13.26 7.42
N LEU A 108 31.72 13.67 7.05
CA LEU A 108 31.96 14.97 6.41
C LEU A 108 31.34 15.07 5.01
N ILE A 109 31.24 13.93 4.33
CA ILE A 109 30.62 13.79 3.02
C ILE A 109 29.45 12.83 3.20
N HIS A 110 28.25 13.33 2.97
CA HIS A 110 27.03 12.55 3.01
C HIS A 110 26.83 11.83 1.68
N GLU A 111 26.24 10.64 1.71
CA GLU A 111 25.89 9.89 0.50
C GLU A 111 24.35 9.82 0.36
N TYR A 112 23.84 10.50 -0.66
CA TYR A 112 22.43 10.48 -1.04
C TYR A 112 22.27 10.16 -2.52
N GLY A 113 21.45 9.17 -2.86
CA GLY A 113 21.17 8.77 -4.23
C GLY A 113 22.03 7.60 -4.71
N ASN A 114 22.17 7.49 -6.04
CA ASN A 114 22.93 6.41 -6.66
C ASN A 114 24.42 6.52 -6.34
N THR A 115 24.97 5.47 -5.77
CA THR A 115 26.40 5.35 -5.40
C THR A 115 26.93 4.02 -5.88
N LYS A 116 28.21 3.99 -6.29
CA LYS A 116 28.90 2.75 -6.67
C LYS A 116 29.60 2.17 -5.45
N ILE A 117 29.32 0.91 -5.15
CA ILE A 117 30.07 0.11 -4.17
C ILE A 117 30.99 -0.86 -4.87
N GLN A 118 32.08 -1.22 -4.18
CA GLN A 118 33.02 -2.24 -4.60
C GLN A 118 33.10 -3.34 -3.55
N LEU A 119 32.99 -4.60 -3.96
CA LEU A 119 33.18 -5.74 -3.06
C LEU A 119 34.64 -5.81 -2.61
N THR A 120 34.84 -6.03 -1.31
CA THR A 120 36.17 -6.10 -0.67
C THR A 120 36.48 -7.46 -0.10
N GLY A 121 35.46 -8.34 0.03
CA GLY A 121 35.60 -9.66 0.61
C GLY A 121 34.56 -10.65 0.10
N ASP A 122 34.79 -11.92 0.41
CA ASP A 122 33.83 -12.99 0.13
C ASP A 122 32.77 -13.06 1.22
N SER A 123 31.52 -13.21 0.83
CA SER A 123 30.41 -13.37 1.75
C SER A 123 29.27 -14.16 1.10
N VAL A 124 28.61 -15.01 1.87
CA VAL A 124 27.38 -15.68 1.45
C VAL A 124 26.34 -14.67 0.98
N LEU A 125 26.28 -13.49 1.63
CA LEU A 125 25.34 -12.42 1.29
C LEU A 125 25.49 -11.90 -0.16
N THR A 126 26.73 -11.92 -0.70
CA THR A 126 27.06 -11.39 -2.04
C THR A 126 27.50 -12.45 -3.04
N GLU A 127 27.45 -13.73 -2.67
CA GLU A 127 27.90 -14.86 -3.51
C GLU A 127 27.21 -14.87 -4.89
N LYS A 128 25.90 -14.63 -4.92
CA LYS A 128 25.12 -14.64 -6.15
C LYS A 128 25.46 -13.48 -7.10
N LEU A 129 25.97 -12.37 -6.56
CA LEU A 129 26.38 -11.20 -7.36
C LEU A 129 27.60 -11.51 -8.21
N LYS A 130 28.55 -12.30 -7.68
CA LYS A 130 29.76 -12.70 -8.39
C LYS A 130 29.50 -13.73 -9.49
N SER A 131 28.43 -14.51 -9.38
CA SER A 131 28.10 -15.60 -10.33
C SER A 131 27.35 -15.10 -11.58
N SER A 132 26.91 -13.85 -11.65
CA SER A 132 26.13 -13.31 -12.76
C SER A 132 26.92 -12.98 -14.02
N GLY A 133 28.23 -13.28 -14.06
CA GLY A 133 29.07 -13.25 -15.29
C GLY A 133 29.56 -11.88 -15.74
N GLU A 134 29.26 -10.83 -15.02
CA GLU A 134 29.87 -9.53 -15.20
C GLU A 134 31.18 -9.49 -14.38
N ASP A 135 32.30 -9.29 -15.05
CA ASP A 135 33.64 -9.22 -14.46
C ASP A 135 33.87 -7.91 -13.65
N THR A 136 32.84 -7.49 -12.91
CA THR A 136 32.85 -6.24 -12.14
C THR A 136 32.45 -6.50 -10.71
N ASP A 137 33.38 -6.34 -9.76
CA ASP A 137 33.10 -6.27 -8.31
C ASP A 137 32.41 -4.94 -7.92
N ARG A 138 31.80 -4.22 -8.87
CA ARG A 138 31.18 -2.92 -8.65
C ARG A 138 29.70 -2.93 -8.97
N PHE A 139 28.89 -2.41 -8.03
CA PHE A 139 27.43 -2.39 -8.14
C PHE A 139 26.88 -1.01 -7.83
N GLU A 140 25.81 -0.61 -8.53
CA GLU A 140 25.06 0.60 -8.21
C GLU A 140 24.02 0.32 -7.14
N VAL A 141 24.04 1.12 -6.08
CA VAL A 141 23.16 1.01 -4.92
C VAL A 141 22.62 2.38 -4.52
N TRP A 142 21.53 2.40 -3.80
CA TRP A 142 20.93 3.62 -3.25
C TRP A 142 21.40 3.87 -1.83
N MET A 143 22.09 4.98 -1.64
CA MET A 143 22.53 5.48 -0.34
C MET A 143 21.60 6.59 0.16
N SER A 144 21.39 6.65 1.48
CA SER A 144 20.61 7.71 2.13
C SER A 144 21.08 7.89 3.58
N HIS A 145 22.30 8.38 3.78
CA HIS A 145 22.88 8.50 5.13
C HIS A 145 23.83 9.69 5.29
N GLY A 146 23.85 10.23 6.52
CA GLY A 146 24.80 11.25 6.98
C GLY A 146 25.85 10.70 7.94
N ASP A 147 25.61 9.51 8.52
CA ASP A 147 26.54 8.83 9.44
C ASP A 147 27.16 7.62 8.76
N ARG A 148 28.39 7.26 9.16
CA ARG A 148 29.10 6.10 8.63
C ARG A 148 29.82 5.31 9.72
N VAL A 149 29.96 4.02 9.50
CA VAL A 149 30.79 3.14 10.33
C VAL A 149 32.26 3.40 10.00
N ILE A 150 33.10 3.60 11.05
CA ILE A 150 34.54 3.82 10.93
C ILE A 150 35.38 2.76 11.64
N ARG A 151 34.79 1.98 12.54
CA ARG A 151 35.44 0.84 13.19
C ARG A 151 34.41 -0.27 13.37
N LEU A 152 34.77 -1.45 12.88
CA LEU A 152 33.95 -2.65 13.02
C LEU A 152 34.02 -3.20 14.45
N PRO A 153 32.94 -3.84 14.92
CA PRO A 153 32.98 -4.67 16.13
C PRO A 153 33.84 -5.92 15.90
N ASP A 154 34.27 -6.55 17.00
CA ASP A 154 35.02 -7.81 16.96
C ASP A 154 34.22 -8.91 16.22
N GLY A 155 34.89 -9.61 15.32
CA GLY A 155 34.31 -10.69 14.50
C GLY A 155 33.72 -10.23 13.16
N PHE A 156 33.49 -8.94 12.94
CA PHE A 156 33.03 -8.42 11.67
C PHE A 156 34.15 -8.20 10.66
N THR A 157 33.83 -8.42 9.40
CA THR A 157 34.69 -8.13 8.25
C THR A 157 33.97 -7.22 7.27
N SER A 158 34.75 -6.44 6.48
CA SER A 158 34.22 -5.67 5.37
C SER A 158 33.85 -6.59 4.21
N ILE A 159 32.64 -6.39 3.66
CA ILE A 159 32.13 -7.09 2.47
C ILE A 159 32.17 -6.15 1.25
N ALA A 160 31.85 -4.86 1.45
CA ALA A 160 31.90 -3.86 0.41
C ALA A 160 32.25 -2.48 0.96
N GLN A 161 32.76 -1.61 0.09
CA GLN A 161 33.06 -0.21 0.39
C GLN A 161 32.52 0.71 -0.72
N SER A 162 32.30 1.99 -0.38
CA SER A 162 32.08 3.07 -1.33
C SER A 162 33.22 4.10 -1.23
N GLU A 163 33.16 5.16 -2.03
CA GLU A 163 34.18 6.24 -1.97
C GLU A 163 34.15 6.96 -0.60
N ALA A 164 32.96 7.19 -0.02
CA ALA A 164 32.82 7.90 1.25
C ALA A 164 32.60 6.97 2.46
N SER A 165 32.24 5.71 2.26
CA SER A 165 32.00 4.73 3.31
C SER A 165 32.95 3.55 3.19
N PRO A 166 33.92 3.40 4.12
CA PRO A 166 34.87 2.27 4.10
C PRO A 166 34.19 0.92 4.38
N PHE A 167 32.97 0.95 4.92
CA PHE A 167 32.16 -0.21 5.27
C PHE A 167 30.73 -0.03 4.72
N ALA A 168 30.55 -0.18 3.41
CA ALA A 168 29.24 -0.13 2.77
C ALA A 168 28.43 -1.42 3.01
N ALA A 169 29.11 -2.56 3.21
CA ALA A 169 28.52 -3.81 3.68
C ALA A 169 29.51 -4.53 4.61
N ILE A 170 28.99 -5.16 5.66
CA ILE A 170 29.76 -5.87 6.70
C ILE A 170 29.11 -7.18 7.06
N GLY A 171 29.87 -8.11 7.64
CA GLY A 171 29.32 -9.36 8.13
C GLY A 171 30.17 -10.02 9.20
N ASP A 172 29.50 -10.73 10.10
CA ASP A 172 30.04 -11.73 11.01
C ASP A 172 29.38 -13.08 10.72
N PRO A 173 30.02 -13.93 9.92
CA PRO A 173 29.45 -15.24 9.54
C PRO A 173 29.23 -16.19 10.73
N ARG A 174 29.95 -16.01 11.84
CA ARG A 174 29.82 -16.89 13.03
C ARG A 174 28.52 -16.64 13.78
N ARG A 175 28.12 -15.37 13.89
CA ARG A 175 26.85 -14.96 14.51
C ARG A 175 25.71 -14.86 13.53
N HIS A 176 25.99 -14.97 12.22
CA HIS A 176 25.03 -14.67 11.12
C HIS A 176 24.51 -13.23 11.16
N PHE A 177 25.37 -12.28 11.51
CA PHE A 177 25.05 -10.86 11.56
C PHE A 177 25.61 -10.15 10.35
N TYR A 178 24.78 -9.40 9.67
CA TYR A 178 25.13 -8.64 8.46
C TYR A 178 24.62 -7.22 8.54
N GLY A 179 25.30 -6.30 7.87
CA GLY A 179 24.88 -4.90 7.78
C GLY A 179 25.15 -4.33 6.40
N LEU A 180 24.19 -3.53 5.94
CA LEU A 180 24.24 -2.78 4.67
C LEU A 180 24.03 -1.31 4.98
N GLN A 181 24.93 -0.43 4.50
CA GLN A 181 24.75 1.01 4.62
C GLN A 181 23.76 1.54 3.60
N PHE A 182 23.59 0.84 2.49
CA PHE A 182 22.65 1.14 1.42
C PHE A 182 21.30 0.41 1.60
N HIS A 183 20.33 0.81 0.81
CA HIS A 183 18.96 0.29 0.83
C HIS A 183 18.75 -0.79 -0.25
N PRO A 184 18.75 -2.10 0.10
CA PRO A 184 18.54 -3.17 -0.86
C PRO A 184 17.07 -3.26 -1.34
N GLU A 185 16.13 -2.70 -0.57
CA GLU A 185 14.70 -2.77 -0.83
C GLU A 185 14.24 -1.85 -1.97
N VAL A 186 14.98 -0.79 -2.28
CA VAL A 186 14.57 0.18 -3.30
C VAL A 186 14.97 -0.25 -4.71
N THR A 187 14.19 0.16 -5.70
CA THR A 187 14.38 -0.23 -7.12
C THR A 187 15.70 0.25 -7.73
N HIS A 188 16.29 1.30 -7.18
CA HIS A 188 17.57 1.86 -7.61
C HIS A 188 18.80 1.02 -7.18
N THR A 189 18.61 0.04 -6.29
CA THR A 189 19.62 -0.95 -5.92
C THR A 189 19.42 -2.20 -6.76
N ASN A 190 20.05 -2.28 -7.92
CA ASN A 190 19.82 -3.34 -8.90
C ASN A 190 20.07 -4.77 -8.35
N CYS A 191 21.03 -4.91 -7.43
CA CYS A 191 21.38 -6.17 -6.79
C CYS A 191 20.60 -6.45 -5.48
N GLY A 192 19.68 -5.56 -5.08
CA GLY A 192 19.03 -5.59 -3.76
C GLY A 192 18.24 -6.86 -3.51
N MET A 193 17.42 -7.30 -4.48
CA MET A 193 16.63 -8.52 -4.36
C MET A 193 17.51 -9.78 -4.22
N GLN A 194 18.65 -9.82 -4.92
CA GLN A 194 19.59 -10.95 -4.82
C GLN A 194 20.23 -11.02 -3.43
N ILE A 195 20.57 -9.86 -2.83
CA ILE A 195 21.12 -9.78 -1.47
C ILE A 195 20.08 -10.25 -0.45
N LEU A 196 18.83 -9.76 -0.54
CA LEU A 196 17.74 -10.20 0.34
C LEU A 196 17.45 -11.69 0.18
N GLU A 197 17.45 -12.21 -1.04
CA GLU A 197 17.31 -13.64 -1.32
C GLU A 197 18.40 -14.48 -0.65
N GLN A 198 19.68 -14.05 -0.71
CA GLN A 198 20.77 -14.75 -0.02
C GLN A 198 20.59 -14.73 1.49
N PHE A 199 20.19 -13.60 2.08
CA PHE A 199 19.91 -13.54 3.51
C PHE A 199 18.80 -14.50 3.90
N LEU A 200 17.67 -14.48 3.21
CA LEU A 200 16.50 -15.30 3.54
C LEU A 200 16.75 -16.80 3.33
N TYR A 201 17.29 -17.19 2.16
CA TYR A 201 17.37 -18.59 1.79
C TYR A 201 18.66 -19.29 2.24
N ARG A 202 19.79 -18.58 2.26
CA ARG A 202 21.09 -19.19 2.61
C ARG A 202 21.49 -18.97 4.05
N ILE A 203 21.10 -17.85 4.65
CA ILE A 203 21.47 -17.49 6.02
C ILE A 203 20.34 -17.88 6.99
N CYS A 204 19.10 -17.49 6.71
CA CYS A 204 17.94 -17.83 7.55
C CYS A 204 17.34 -19.20 7.24
N ASN A 205 17.75 -19.89 6.16
CA ASN A 205 17.23 -21.19 5.70
C ASN A 205 15.71 -21.20 5.44
N CYS A 206 15.15 -20.10 4.99
CA CYS A 206 13.72 -20.04 4.64
C CYS A 206 13.40 -20.98 3.46
N SER A 207 12.20 -21.56 3.46
CA SER A 207 11.73 -22.49 2.41
C SER A 207 10.98 -21.81 1.27
N GLY A 208 10.59 -20.53 1.44
CA GLY A 208 9.76 -19.82 0.47
C GLY A 208 8.34 -20.37 0.39
N SER A 209 7.79 -20.72 1.53
CA SER A 209 6.46 -21.37 1.64
C SER A 209 5.29 -20.38 1.57
N TRP A 210 5.54 -19.08 1.65
CA TRP A 210 4.51 -18.03 1.51
C TRP A 210 4.16 -17.83 0.03
N LYS A 211 3.18 -18.59 -0.44
CA LYS A 211 2.71 -18.58 -1.83
C LYS A 211 1.20 -18.37 -1.89
N PRO A 212 0.68 -17.63 -2.88
CA PRO A 212 -0.73 -17.28 -2.98
C PRO A 212 -1.69 -18.47 -2.88
N ASP A 213 -1.40 -19.58 -3.51
CA ASP A 213 -2.28 -20.76 -3.47
C ASP A 213 -2.40 -21.35 -2.06
N ARG A 214 -1.29 -21.37 -1.31
CA ARG A 214 -1.29 -21.79 0.09
C ARG A 214 -2.02 -20.78 0.96
N VAL A 215 -1.74 -19.49 0.78
CA VAL A 215 -2.42 -18.41 1.51
C VAL A 215 -3.94 -18.48 1.31
N ILE A 216 -4.41 -18.67 0.07
CA ILE A 216 -5.84 -18.84 -0.22
C ILE A 216 -6.41 -20.04 0.53
N HIS A 217 -5.73 -21.17 0.54
CA HIS A 217 -6.18 -22.36 1.24
C HIS A 217 -6.31 -22.13 2.75
N ASP A 218 -5.25 -21.58 3.36
CA ASP A 218 -5.20 -21.32 4.79
C ASP A 218 -6.27 -20.29 5.21
N LEU A 219 -6.50 -19.25 4.41
CA LEU A 219 -7.56 -18.26 4.65
C LEU A 219 -8.96 -18.86 4.54
N ILE A 220 -9.21 -19.76 3.57
CA ILE A 220 -10.51 -20.45 3.44
C ILE A 220 -10.78 -21.30 4.68
N GLU A 221 -9.82 -22.09 5.14
CA GLU A 221 -9.96 -22.92 6.33
C GLU A 221 -10.18 -22.07 7.60
N PHE A 222 -9.43 -20.97 7.73
CA PHE A 222 -9.63 -20.01 8.81
C PHE A 222 -11.04 -19.44 8.82
N ILE A 223 -11.53 -18.95 7.68
CA ILE A 223 -12.87 -18.37 7.56
C ILE A 223 -13.94 -19.42 7.94
N ARG A 224 -13.83 -20.63 7.42
CA ARG A 224 -14.76 -21.72 7.74
C ARG A 224 -14.80 -22.04 9.23
N HIS A 225 -13.64 -22.10 9.85
CA HIS A 225 -13.53 -22.38 11.28
C HIS A 225 -14.13 -21.25 12.14
N GLN A 226 -13.86 -19.99 11.79
CA GLN A 226 -14.36 -18.83 12.54
C GLN A 226 -15.87 -18.63 12.39
N VAL A 227 -16.37 -18.74 11.17
CA VAL A 227 -17.77 -18.45 10.84
C VAL A 227 -18.70 -19.60 11.23
N GLY A 228 -18.24 -20.85 11.04
CA GLY A 228 -19.07 -22.05 11.26
C GLY A 228 -20.34 -22.00 10.41
N SER A 229 -21.51 -22.06 11.04
CA SER A 229 -22.82 -22.00 10.37
C SER A 229 -23.47 -20.61 10.41
N GLU A 230 -22.77 -19.58 10.91
CA GLU A 230 -23.28 -18.22 11.05
C GLU A 230 -23.25 -17.47 9.70
N ARG A 231 -24.02 -16.37 9.58
CA ARG A 231 -24.06 -15.54 8.36
C ARG A 231 -23.14 -14.35 8.49
N VAL A 232 -22.54 -13.97 7.36
CA VAL A 232 -21.59 -12.88 7.21
C VAL A 232 -22.17 -11.81 6.30
N ILE A 233 -22.05 -10.53 6.67
CA ILE A 233 -22.27 -9.42 5.76
C ILE A 233 -20.96 -8.76 5.42
N LEU A 234 -20.84 -8.28 4.18
CA LEU A 234 -19.69 -7.55 3.68
C LEU A 234 -20.14 -6.24 3.03
N ALA A 235 -19.52 -5.13 3.43
CA ALA A 235 -19.67 -3.86 2.72
C ALA A 235 -18.84 -3.91 1.43
N LEU A 236 -19.49 -4.05 0.29
CA LEU A 236 -18.85 -4.10 -1.03
C LEU A 236 -18.72 -2.69 -1.58
N SER A 237 -17.53 -2.11 -1.49
CA SER A 237 -17.26 -0.76 -2.00
C SER A 237 -17.01 -0.72 -3.52
N GLY A 238 -16.90 -1.89 -4.17
CA GLY A 238 -16.41 -2.02 -5.54
C GLY A 238 -14.90 -1.85 -5.68
N GLY A 239 -14.15 -1.57 -4.62
CA GLY A 239 -12.69 -1.55 -4.61
C GLY A 239 -12.11 -2.96 -4.75
N VAL A 240 -10.81 -3.03 -5.09
CA VAL A 240 -10.09 -4.31 -5.25
C VAL A 240 -10.21 -5.15 -3.97
N ASP A 241 -9.92 -4.57 -2.80
CA ASP A 241 -9.84 -5.30 -1.53
C ASP A 241 -11.18 -5.89 -1.13
N SER A 242 -12.26 -5.10 -1.19
CA SER A 242 -13.62 -5.61 -0.91
C SER A 242 -14.07 -6.67 -1.91
N SER A 243 -13.66 -6.56 -3.19
CA SER A 243 -13.99 -7.56 -4.21
C SER A 243 -13.23 -8.87 -4.03
N VAL A 244 -11.93 -8.80 -3.66
CA VAL A 244 -11.13 -10.00 -3.32
C VAL A 244 -11.64 -10.64 -2.03
N CYS A 245 -12.00 -9.83 -1.03
CA CYS A 245 -12.63 -10.31 0.19
C CYS A 245 -13.94 -11.04 -0.11
N ALA A 246 -14.80 -10.50 -0.98
CA ALA A 246 -16.04 -11.15 -1.43
C ALA A 246 -15.78 -12.48 -2.12
N ALA A 247 -14.82 -12.52 -3.05
CA ALA A 247 -14.46 -13.75 -3.77
C ALA A 247 -13.92 -14.84 -2.84
N LEU A 248 -13.09 -14.47 -1.87
CA LEU A 248 -12.54 -15.38 -0.87
C LEU A 248 -13.63 -15.94 0.05
N LEU A 249 -14.50 -15.06 0.58
CA LEU A 249 -15.62 -15.44 1.43
C LEU A 249 -16.62 -16.32 0.68
N GLN A 250 -16.95 -15.98 -0.56
CA GLN A 250 -17.82 -16.81 -1.40
C GLN A 250 -17.29 -18.24 -1.53
N LYS A 251 -15.99 -18.39 -1.79
CA LYS A 251 -15.35 -19.71 -1.89
C LYS A 251 -15.30 -20.46 -0.56
N ALA A 252 -15.24 -19.73 0.56
CA ALA A 252 -15.16 -20.33 1.90
C ALA A 252 -16.53 -20.74 2.45
N ILE A 253 -17.55 -19.89 2.34
CA ILE A 253 -18.82 -20.00 3.09
C ILE A 253 -20.08 -19.87 2.21
N ASP A 254 -19.92 -19.72 0.88
CA ASP A 254 -20.99 -19.74 -0.14
C ASP A 254 -22.23 -18.91 0.26
N ASP A 255 -23.41 -19.54 0.37
CA ASP A 255 -24.71 -18.88 0.67
C ASP A 255 -24.79 -18.18 2.04
N GLN A 256 -23.81 -18.36 2.92
CA GLN A 256 -23.75 -17.64 4.20
C GLN A 256 -23.29 -16.17 4.02
N LEU A 257 -22.70 -15.83 2.87
CA LEU A 257 -22.25 -14.47 2.54
C LEU A 257 -23.38 -13.63 1.93
N ILE A 258 -23.56 -12.42 2.46
CA ILE A 258 -24.37 -11.36 1.85
C ILE A 258 -23.53 -10.12 1.69
N CYS A 259 -23.40 -9.64 0.47
CA CYS A 259 -22.76 -8.37 0.18
C CYS A 259 -23.77 -7.24 0.07
N ILE A 260 -23.48 -6.08 0.63
CA ILE A 260 -24.26 -4.86 0.48
C ILE A 260 -23.43 -3.86 -0.32
N PHE A 261 -23.92 -3.51 -1.50
CA PHE A 261 -23.33 -2.50 -2.37
C PHE A 261 -24.20 -1.24 -2.36
N VAL A 262 -23.62 -0.10 -1.99
CA VAL A 262 -24.32 1.19 -1.95
C VAL A 262 -23.85 2.05 -3.12
N ASP A 263 -24.77 2.35 -4.03
CA ASP A 263 -24.56 3.38 -5.06
C ASP A 263 -24.84 4.75 -4.44
N ASN A 264 -23.79 5.49 -4.19
CA ASN A 264 -23.84 6.82 -3.57
C ASN A 264 -24.05 7.96 -4.59
N GLY A 265 -24.27 7.65 -5.86
CA GLY A 265 -24.38 8.66 -6.94
C GLY A 265 -23.05 9.35 -7.29
N LEU A 266 -21.95 9.01 -6.62
CA LEU A 266 -20.61 9.59 -6.82
C LEU A 266 -19.61 8.56 -7.38
N LEU A 267 -20.12 7.47 -7.93
CA LEU A 267 -19.32 6.44 -8.60
C LEU A 267 -18.92 6.87 -10.02
N ARG A 268 -17.89 6.22 -10.56
CA ARG A 268 -17.52 6.34 -11.99
C ARG A 268 -18.63 5.81 -12.91
N LEU A 269 -18.55 6.18 -14.17
CA LEU A 269 -19.50 5.69 -15.17
C LEU A 269 -19.47 4.16 -15.24
N ASN A 270 -20.67 3.56 -15.19
CA ASN A 270 -20.87 2.10 -15.21
C ASN A 270 -20.21 1.29 -14.06
N GLU A 271 -19.68 1.92 -13.04
CA GLU A 271 -19.00 1.22 -11.94
C GLU A 271 -19.94 0.26 -11.18
N ALA A 272 -21.15 0.69 -10.84
CA ALA A 272 -22.16 -0.17 -10.21
C ALA A 272 -22.46 -1.41 -11.06
N LYS A 273 -22.61 -1.24 -12.39
CA LYS A 273 -22.84 -2.35 -13.33
C LYS A 273 -21.63 -3.28 -13.41
N LEU A 274 -20.42 -2.74 -13.37
CA LEU A 274 -19.18 -3.53 -13.38
C LEU A 274 -19.08 -4.41 -12.13
N VAL A 275 -19.36 -3.85 -10.96
CA VAL A 275 -19.36 -4.59 -9.70
C VAL A 275 -20.41 -5.70 -9.73
N GLN A 276 -21.63 -5.38 -10.15
CA GLN A 276 -22.70 -6.37 -10.27
C GLN A 276 -22.31 -7.53 -11.19
N ARG A 277 -21.80 -7.25 -12.38
CA ARG A 277 -21.37 -8.30 -13.32
C ARG A 277 -20.18 -9.11 -12.81
N SER A 278 -19.19 -8.45 -12.24
CA SER A 278 -17.93 -9.11 -11.87
C SER A 278 -18.05 -9.88 -10.55
N VAL A 279 -18.84 -9.43 -9.60
CA VAL A 279 -18.97 -10.06 -8.28
C VAL A 279 -20.25 -10.89 -8.19
N ALA A 280 -21.42 -10.31 -8.48
CA ALA A 280 -22.68 -11.05 -8.35
C ALA A 280 -22.82 -12.13 -9.43
N GLU A 281 -22.66 -11.78 -10.72
CA GLU A 281 -22.97 -12.73 -11.81
C GLU A 281 -21.84 -13.75 -12.02
N LYS A 282 -20.56 -13.34 -12.01
CA LYS A 282 -19.44 -14.26 -12.29
C LYS A 282 -19.05 -15.13 -11.09
N LEU A 283 -19.10 -14.56 -9.88
CA LEU A 283 -18.71 -15.30 -8.66
C LEU A 283 -19.90 -15.92 -7.94
N GLY A 284 -21.14 -15.62 -8.36
CA GLY A 284 -22.35 -16.13 -7.70
C GLY A 284 -22.63 -15.52 -6.33
N VAL A 285 -22.03 -14.37 -6.01
CA VAL A 285 -22.20 -13.71 -4.70
C VAL A 285 -23.57 -13.07 -4.58
N ASN A 286 -24.25 -13.28 -3.46
CA ASN A 286 -25.50 -12.59 -3.14
C ASN A 286 -25.24 -11.12 -2.82
N VAL A 287 -25.58 -10.20 -3.74
CA VAL A 287 -25.35 -8.75 -3.62
C VAL A 287 -26.67 -8.00 -3.54
N ILE A 288 -26.89 -7.32 -2.41
CA ILE A 288 -27.98 -6.34 -2.23
C ILE A 288 -27.47 -4.98 -2.70
N THR A 289 -28.02 -4.46 -3.79
CA THR A 289 -27.68 -3.12 -4.30
C THR A 289 -28.68 -2.10 -3.76
N VAL A 290 -28.17 -1.02 -3.17
CA VAL A 290 -28.95 0.09 -2.63
C VAL A 290 -28.62 1.34 -3.42
N ASP A 291 -29.59 1.88 -4.15
CA ASP A 291 -29.49 3.21 -4.77
C ASP A 291 -29.77 4.28 -3.69
N ALA A 292 -28.78 5.07 -3.37
CA ALA A 292 -28.83 6.09 -2.34
C ALA A 292 -28.30 7.45 -2.83
N GLY A 293 -28.13 7.64 -4.14
CA GLY A 293 -27.50 8.84 -4.71
C GLY A 293 -28.13 10.15 -4.24
N GLU A 294 -29.47 10.24 -4.16
CA GLU A 294 -30.16 11.43 -3.67
C GLU A 294 -29.83 11.71 -2.20
N ARG A 295 -29.86 10.68 -1.35
CA ARG A 295 -29.55 10.82 0.09
C ARG A 295 -28.14 11.35 0.35
N PHE A 296 -27.14 10.92 -0.44
CA PHE A 296 -25.78 11.46 -0.35
C PHE A 296 -25.69 12.90 -0.83
N LEU A 297 -26.33 13.22 -1.94
CA LEU A 297 -26.32 14.58 -2.49
C LEU A 297 -27.00 15.58 -1.55
N ASP A 298 -28.12 15.20 -0.94
CA ASP A 298 -28.83 16.03 0.03
C ASP A 298 -27.98 16.28 1.29
N ALA A 299 -27.31 15.23 1.79
CA ALA A 299 -26.41 15.35 2.96
C ALA A 299 -25.18 16.22 2.67
N LEU A 300 -24.73 16.30 1.42
CA LEU A 300 -23.58 17.10 0.99
C LEU A 300 -23.97 18.53 0.56
N ALA A 301 -25.26 18.88 0.59
CA ALA A 301 -25.70 20.21 0.16
C ALA A 301 -25.06 21.32 1.00
N GLY A 302 -24.36 22.25 0.33
CA GLY A 302 -23.67 23.38 0.97
C GLY A 302 -22.33 23.02 1.63
N VAL A 303 -21.85 21.79 1.55
CA VAL A 303 -20.57 21.35 2.12
C VAL A 303 -19.44 21.54 1.10
N GLU A 304 -18.40 22.29 1.51
CA GLU A 304 -17.24 22.60 0.66
C GLU A 304 -15.94 22.01 1.24
N ASP A 305 -15.83 21.88 2.56
CA ASP A 305 -14.65 21.37 3.25
C ASP A 305 -14.43 19.87 2.94
N PRO A 306 -13.25 19.47 2.45
CA PRO A 306 -12.98 18.09 2.03
C PRO A 306 -13.12 17.07 3.16
N GLU A 307 -12.72 17.43 4.38
CA GLU A 307 -12.79 16.52 5.51
C GLU A 307 -14.24 16.32 5.98
N MET A 308 -15.06 17.38 5.92
CA MET A 308 -16.49 17.29 6.19
C MET A 308 -17.20 16.44 5.13
N LYS A 309 -16.85 16.58 3.83
CA LYS A 309 -17.38 15.70 2.78
C LYS A 309 -17.11 14.24 3.10
N ARG A 310 -15.87 13.89 3.46
CA ARG A 310 -15.49 12.52 3.83
C ARG A 310 -16.27 11.99 5.02
N LYS A 311 -16.41 12.78 6.08
CA LYS A 311 -17.16 12.41 7.29
C LYS A 311 -18.64 12.18 6.99
N ILE A 312 -19.26 13.06 6.21
CA ILE A 312 -20.68 12.96 5.84
C ILE A 312 -20.91 11.71 4.98
N ILE A 313 -20.08 11.51 3.94
CA ILE A 313 -20.19 10.34 3.06
C ILE A 313 -20.01 9.06 3.87
N GLY A 314 -19.00 8.99 4.74
CA GLY A 314 -18.79 7.85 5.62
C GLY A 314 -19.97 7.61 6.56
N GLY A 315 -20.52 8.65 7.18
CA GLY A 315 -21.68 8.55 8.09
C GLY A 315 -22.93 8.04 7.38
N VAL A 316 -23.28 8.62 6.23
CA VAL A 316 -24.46 8.17 5.45
C VAL A 316 -24.30 6.73 4.97
N PHE A 317 -23.08 6.34 4.57
CA PHE A 317 -22.79 4.96 4.18
C PHE A 317 -23.03 3.98 5.35
N ILE A 318 -22.56 4.33 6.55
CA ILE A 318 -22.73 3.53 7.77
C ILE A 318 -24.22 3.39 8.10
N ASP A 319 -24.99 4.47 8.03
CA ASP A 319 -26.43 4.45 8.34
C ASP A 319 -27.19 3.54 7.35
N ILE A 320 -26.92 3.66 6.05
CA ILE A 320 -27.55 2.81 5.02
C ILE A 320 -27.17 1.34 5.23
N PHE A 321 -25.88 1.08 5.50
CA PHE A 321 -25.42 -0.28 5.75
C PHE A 321 -26.12 -0.91 6.98
N HIS A 322 -26.25 -0.14 8.05
CA HIS A 322 -26.97 -0.55 9.26
C HIS A 322 -28.44 -0.86 8.96
N GLU A 323 -29.16 0.04 8.26
CA GLU A 323 -30.56 -0.14 7.86
C GLU A 323 -30.78 -1.42 7.03
N GLN A 324 -29.81 -1.78 6.17
CA GLN A 324 -29.92 -3.01 5.37
C GLN A 324 -29.60 -4.25 6.22
N ALA A 325 -28.59 -4.15 7.08
CA ALA A 325 -28.22 -5.27 7.95
C ALA A 325 -29.32 -5.63 8.97
N GLU A 326 -30.06 -4.64 9.49
CA GLU A 326 -31.20 -4.88 10.38
C GLU A 326 -32.36 -5.65 9.71
N LYS A 327 -32.48 -5.59 8.39
CA LYS A 327 -33.50 -6.36 7.64
C LYS A 327 -33.12 -7.83 7.45
N LEU A 328 -31.87 -8.20 7.79
CA LEU A 328 -31.33 -9.52 7.57
C LEU A 328 -31.32 -10.33 8.89
N ASP A 329 -31.91 -11.48 8.87
CA ASP A 329 -31.95 -12.38 10.03
C ASP A 329 -30.63 -13.10 10.25
N LYS A 330 -30.26 -13.31 11.52
CA LYS A 330 -29.16 -14.19 11.95
C LYS A 330 -27.76 -13.77 11.48
N ILE A 331 -27.53 -12.49 11.23
CA ILE A 331 -26.21 -11.97 10.96
C ILE A 331 -25.40 -11.92 12.27
N LYS A 332 -24.18 -12.44 12.25
CA LYS A 332 -23.24 -12.45 13.38
C LYS A 332 -21.90 -11.81 13.06
N TRP A 333 -21.53 -11.77 11.80
CA TRP A 333 -20.23 -11.31 11.36
C TRP A 333 -20.32 -10.15 10.37
N LEU A 334 -19.46 -9.17 10.56
CA LEU A 334 -19.16 -8.10 9.60
C LEU A 334 -17.79 -8.36 9.01
N ALA A 335 -17.73 -8.64 7.72
CA ALA A 335 -16.46 -8.77 7.01
C ALA A 335 -15.97 -7.41 6.47
N GLN A 336 -14.68 -7.20 6.51
CA GLN A 336 -14.01 -6.01 5.96
C GLN A 336 -12.79 -6.41 5.14
N GLY A 337 -12.54 -5.67 4.07
CA GLY A 337 -11.36 -5.84 3.21
C GLY A 337 -10.15 -5.04 3.73
N THR A 338 -9.94 -4.95 5.04
CA THR A 338 -8.75 -4.35 5.66
C THR A 338 -7.51 -5.09 5.21
N ILE A 339 -6.46 -4.37 4.84
CA ILE A 339 -5.18 -4.92 4.41
C ILE A 339 -4.06 -4.52 5.37
N TYR A 340 -2.87 -5.14 5.26
CA TYR A 340 -1.77 -4.95 6.20
C TYR A 340 -1.29 -3.48 6.31
N PRO A 341 -1.17 -2.69 5.24
CA PRO A 341 -0.87 -1.26 5.36
C PRO A 341 -1.86 -0.48 6.23
N ASP A 342 -3.16 -0.79 6.16
CA ASP A 342 -4.18 -0.13 7.00
C ASP A 342 -3.97 -0.42 8.49
N VAL A 343 -3.53 -1.65 8.80
CA VAL A 343 -3.21 -2.07 10.18
C VAL A 343 -2.03 -1.31 10.74
N ILE A 344 -0.94 -1.20 9.95
CA ILE A 344 0.29 -0.49 10.35
C ILE A 344 0.00 0.99 10.58
N GLU A 345 -0.72 1.66 9.66
CA GLU A 345 -1.12 3.06 9.78
C GLU A 345 -1.96 3.29 11.06
N SER A 346 -2.89 2.38 11.35
CA SER A 346 -3.75 2.46 12.56
C SER A 346 -2.98 2.25 13.86
N ALA A 347 -1.95 1.40 13.87
CA ALA A 347 -1.10 1.17 15.03
C ALA A 347 -0.20 2.39 15.33
N GLY A 348 0.37 3.01 14.29
CA GLY A 348 1.17 4.23 14.40
C GLY A 348 0.38 5.43 14.97
N ALA A 349 -0.92 5.52 14.68
CA ALA A 349 -1.80 6.55 15.20
C ALA A 349 -2.02 6.46 16.73
N LYS A 350 -1.99 5.26 17.32
CA LYS A 350 -2.15 5.04 18.76
C LYS A 350 -0.92 5.48 19.57
N THR A 351 0.25 5.58 18.95
CA THR A 351 1.51 5.96 19.62
C THR A 351 1.81 7.47 19.62
N ASN A 352 0.87 8.34 19.25
CA ASN A 352 0.94 9.81 19.30
C ASN A 352 2.08 10.48 18.51
N LYS A 353 2.74 9.80 17.58
CA LYS A 353 3.82 10.36 16.77
C LYS A 353 3.48 10.67 15.30
N ALA A 354 2.33 10.25 14.81
CA ALA A 354 1.85 10.62 13.48
C ALA A 354 0.46 11.27 13.57
N LYS A 355 0.32 12.48 13.03
CA LYS A 355 -1.02 13.05 12.79
C LYS A 355 -1.77 12.13 11.83
N VAL A 356 -2.90 11.60 12.28
CA VAL A 356 -3.79 10.76 11.48
C VAL A 356 -4.17 11.51 10.20
N ILE A 357 -3.64 11.09 9.06
CA ILE A 357 -3.92 11.70 7.75
C ILE A 357 -5.09 11.00 7.04
N LYS A 358 -5.50 9.80 7.49
CA LYS A 358 -6.59 9.03 6.85
C LYS A 358 -7.69 8.65 7.83
N SER A 359 -8.84 9.31 7.67
CA SER A 359 -10.11 9.00 8.36
C SER A 359 -11.03 8.07 7.54
N HIS A 360 -10.56 7.47 6.43
CA HIS A 360 -11.44 6.92 5.38
C HIS A 360 -11.80 5.44 5.55
N HIS A 361 -11.11 4.70 6.40
CA HIS A 361 -11.38 3.28 6.62
C HIS A 361 -12.15 3.00 7.93
N ASN A 362 -12.72 4.05 8.55
CA ASN A 362 -13.33 3.92 9.86
C ASN A 362 -14.76 3.41 9.80
N VAL A 363 -14.95 2.14 9.42
CA VAL A 363 -16.15 1.37 9.76
C VAL A 363 -16.10 0.89 11.23
N GLY A 364 -15.08 1.33 11.97
CA GLY A 364 -14.79 0.90 13.35
C GLY A 364 -15.89 1.12 14.39
N GLY A 365 -16.89 1.96 14.09
CA GLY A 365 -18.07 2.12 14.96
C GLY A 365 -19.24 1.18 14.65
N LEU A 366 -19.24 0.47 13.52
CA LEU A 366 -20.32 -0.44 13.12
C LEU A 366 -20.44 -1.68 14.02
N PRO A 367 -19.33 -2.41 14.34
CA PRO A 367 -19.44 -3.61 15.18
C PRO A 367 -20.03 -3.34 16.55
N GLU A 368 -19.71 -2.20 17.17
CA GLU A 368 -20.21 -1.83 18.50
C GLU A 368 -21.71 -1.52 18.49
N LYS A 369 -22.18 -0.78 17.47
CA LYS A 369 -23.62 -0.47 17.33
C LYS A 369 -24.48 -1.68 17.00
N MET A 370 -23.95 -2.64 16.25
CA MET A 370 -24.70 -3.80 15.72
C MET A 370 -24.44 -5.09 16.48
N ASN A 371 -23.55 -5.09 17.47
CA ASN A 371 -23.13 -6.30 18.21
C ASN A 371 -22.65 -7.43 17.28
N LEU A 372 -21.95 -7.09 16.19
CA LEU A 372 -21.36 -8.02 15.21
C LEU A 372 -19.90 -8.29 15.54
N LYS A 373 -19.46 -9.52 15.27
CA LYS A 373 -18.05 -9.88 15.29
C LYS A 373 -17.38 -9.40 14.00
N LEU A 374 -16.15 -8.92 14.08
CA LEU A 374 -15.37 -8.47 12.94
C LEU A 374 -14.58 -9.63 12.31
N LEU A 375 -14.62 -9.72 10.98
CA LEU A 375 -13.87 -10.69 10.17
C LEU A 375 -13.05 -9.94 9.12
N GLU A 376 -11.72 -9.98 9.23
CA GLU A 376 -10.78 -9.26 8.36
C GLU A 376 -9.82 -10.24 7.66
N PRO A 377 -10.25 -10.98 6.64
CA PRO A 377 -9.45 -12.06 6.06
C PRO A 377 -8.16 -11.60 5.39
N LEU A 378 -8.11 -10.35 4.90
CA LEU A 378 -6.97 -9.80 4.15
C LEU A 378 -6.01 -9.00 5.02
N ARG A 379 -6.23 -8.96 6.34
CA ARG A 379 -5.54 -8.08 7.30
C ARG A 379 -4.02 -8.21 7.30
N GLU A 380 -3.50 -9.36 6.95
CA GLU A 380 -2.06 -9.65 6.94
C GLU A 380 -1.42 -9.52 5.55
N LEU A 381 -2.18 -9.13 4.54
CA LEU A 381 -1.75 -9.10 3.15
C LEU A 381 -1.42 -7.69 2.68
N PHE A 382 -0.34 -7.55 1.92
CA PHE A 382 -0.06 -6.34 1.16
C PHE A 382 -0.95 -6.24 -0.08
N LYS A 383 -1.06 -5.05 -0.65
CA LYS A 383 -1.94 -4.77 -1.80
C LYS A 383 -1.64 -5.60 -3.05
N ASP A 384 -0.38 -5.86 -3.31
CA ASP A 384 0.09 -6.71 -4.40
C ASP A 384 -0.29 -8.18 -4.18
N GLU A 385 -0.13 -8.70 -2.95
CA GLU A 385 -0.59 -10.05 -2.58
C GLU A 385 -2.11 -10.19 -2.75
N VAL A 386 -2.88 -9.17 -2.33
CA VAL A 386 -4.34 -9.15 -2.52
C VAL A 386 -4.71 -9.21 -3.99
N ARG A 387 -4.00 -8.49 -4.87
CA ARG A 387 -4.23 -8.54 -6.31
C ARG A 387 -3.95 -9.93 -6.89
N GLU A 388 -2.82 -10.52 -6.54
CA GLU A 388 -2.46 -11.87 -7.00
C GLU A 388 -3.47 -12.92 -6.53
N ILE A 389 -3.94 -12.84 -5.30
CA ILE A 389 -5.01 -13.68 -4.76
C ILE A 389 -6.31 -13.46 -5.55
N GLY A 390 -6.65 -12.21 -5.86
CA GLY A 390 -7.82 -11.88 -6.66
C GLY A 390 -7.82 -12.51 -8.04
N GLU A 391 -6.69 -12.50 -8.75
CA GLU A 391 -6.51 -13.18 -10.04
C GLU A 391 -6.72 -14.68 -9.92
N LYS A 392 -6.10 -15.30 -8.91
CA LYS A 392 -6.24 -16.76 -8.66
C LYS A 392 -7.65 -17.18 -8.25
N LEU A 393 -8.42 -16.28 -7.64
CA LEU A 393 -9.84 -16.47 -7.33
C LEU A 393 -10.76 -16.25 -8.54
N GLY A 394 -10.22 -15.84 -9.70
CA GLY A 394 -10.97 -15.68 -10.95
C GLY A 394 -11.60 -14.31 -11.16
N LEU A 395 -11.21 -13.30 -10.38
CA LEU A 395 -11.62 -11.93 -10.64
C LEU A 395 -11.05 -11.42 -11.98
N ALA A 396 -11.80 -10.55 -12.65
CA ALA A 396 -11.36 -9.98 -13.92
C ALA A 396 -10.11 -9.10 -13.71
N TYR A 397 -9.15 -9.19 -14.63
CA TYR A 397 -7.91 -8.43 -14.60
C TYR A 397 -8.16 -6.92 -14.42
N ASP A 398 -9.10 -6.36 -15.18
CA ASP A 398 -9.46 -4.93 -15.10
C ASP A 398 -10.04 -4.53 -13.74
N LEU A 399 -10.62 -5.46 -12.99
CA LEU A 399 -11.10 -5.20 -11.63
C LEU A 399 -9.95 -5.21 -10.63
N VAL A 400 -9.03 -6.16 -10.77
CA VAL A 400 -7.89 -6.36 -9.86
C VAL A 400 -6.83 -5.27 -10.05
N HIS A 401 -6.55 -4.86 -11.30
CA HIS A 401 -5.52 -3.87 -11.66
C HIS A 401 -6.06 -2.46 -11.92
N ARG A 402 -7.30 -2.20 -11.53
CA ARG A 402 -7.86 -0.86 -11.65
C ARG A 402 -7.11 0.15 -10.78
N HIS A 403 -7.08 1.40 -11.24
CA HIS A 403 -6.53 2.48 -10.46
C HIS A 403 -7.29 2.66 -9.13
N PRO A 404 -6.60 3.10 -8.05
CA PRO A 404 -7.27 3.46 -6.82
C PRO A 404 -8.40 4.46 -7.05
N PHE A 405 -9.52 4.21 -6.37
CA PHE A 405 -10.66 5.12 -6.36
C PHE A 405 -11.05 5.35 -4.91
N PRO A 406 -11.08 6.60 -4.45
CA PRO A 406 -11.29 6.89 -3.03
C PRO A 406 -12.71 6.50 -2.60
N GLY A 407 -12.88 6.14 -1.32
CA GLY A 407 -14.19 5.78 -0.75
C GLY A 407 -15.26 6.85 -0.95
N PRO A 408 -14.97 8.16 -0.81
CA PRO A 408 -15.92 9.24 -1.13
C PRO A 408 -16.24 9.39 -2.63
N GLY A 409 -15.62 8.63 -3.50
CA GLY A 409 -15.85 8.67 -4.93
C GLY A 409 -15.52 10.01 -5.56
N LEU A 410 -16.35 10.44 -6.52
CA LEU A 410 -16.21 11.73 -7.19
C LEU A 410 -16.39 12.93 -6.24
N GLY A 411 -16.92 12.73 -5.04
CA GLY A 411 -17.17 13.81 -4.07
C GLY A 411 -15.90 14.58 -3.67
N VAL A 412 -14.73 13.92 -3.62
CA VAL A 412 -13.42 14.54 -3.35
C VAL A 412 -12.64 14.88 -4.63
N ARG A 413 -13.27 14.77 -5.79
CA ARG A 413 -12.76 15.22 -7.09
C ARG A 413 -13.57 16.38 -7.68
N ILE A 414 -14.54 16.88 -6.91
CA ILE A 414 -15.30 18.10 -7.19
C ILE A 414 -14.88 19.12 -6.15
N LEU A 415 -14.09 20.12 -6.52
CA LEU A 415 -13.68 21.17 -5.61
C LEU A 415 -14.89 22.00 -5.17
N GLY A 416 -14.96 22.32 -3.85
CA GLY A 416 -16.11 23.03 -3.30
C GLY A 416 -17.38 22.17 -3.23
N GLN A 417 -18.54 22.75 -3.47
CA GLN A 417 -19.83 22.07 -3.29
C GLN A 417 -20.05 20.93 -4.28
N VAL A 418 -20.48 19.77 -3.76
CA VAL A 418 -20.90 18.65 -4.60
C VAL A 418 -22.34 18.87 -5.09
N LYS A 419 -22.52 18.87 -6.41
CA LYS A 419 -23.83 18.96 -7.06
C LYS A 419 -23.98 17.84 -8.08
N LYS A 420 -25.20 17.33 -8.26
CA LYS A 420 -25.47 16.29 -9.24
C LYS A 420 -24.94 16.64 -10.64
N GLN A 421 -25.20 17.86 -11.11
CA GLN A 421 -24.71 18.34 -12.39
C GLN A 421 -23.17 18.28 -12.51
N TYR A 422 -22.45 18.64 -11.44
CA TYR A 422 -20.98 18.61 -11.43
C TYR A 422 -20.46 17.17 -11.45
N ALA A 423 -21.11 16.28 -10.68
CA ALA A 423 -20.78 14.86 -10.68
C ALA A 423 -21.02 14.21 -12.06
N ASP A 424 -22.09 14.57 -12.76
CA ASP A 424 -22.40 14.05 -14.08
C ASP A 424 -21.37 14.53 -15.14
N LEU A 425 -21.00 15.84 -15.13
CA LEU A 425 -19.96 16.39 -15.99
C LEU A 425 -18.60 15.75 -15.73
N LEU A 426 -18.20 15.64 -14.47
CA LEU A 426 -16.94 15.01 -14.07
C LEU A 426 -16.89 13.54 -14.46
N ARG A 427 -17.97 12.80 -14.23
CA ARG A 427 -18.07 11.37 -14.57
C ARG A 427 -17.88 11.13 -16.07
N ALA A 428 -18.46 12.00 -16.92
CA ALA A 428 -18.27 11.91 -18.36
C ALA A 428 -16.83 12.24 -18.77
N ALA A 429 -16.22 13.28 -18.19
CA ALA A 429 -14.84 13.66 -18.47
C ALA A 429 -13.83 12.60 -18.00
N ASP A 430 -14.01 12.04 -16.78
CA ASP A 430 -13.19 10.96 -16.25
C ASP A 430 -13.26 9.70 -17.13
N HIS A 431 -14.47 9.40 -17.65
CA HIS A 431 -14.67 8.27 -18.56
C HIS A 431 -13.89 8.44 -19.87
N ILE A 432 -14.02 9.58 -20.54
CA ILE A 432 -13.29 9.85 -21.80
C ILE A 432 -11.78 9.77 -21.55
N PHE A 433 -11.29 10.34 -20.45
CA PHE A 433 -9.88 10.30 -20.11
C PHE A 433 -9.35 8.88 -19.96
N LEU A 434 -10.03 8.06 -19.14
CA LEU A 434 -9.61 6.68 -18.89
C LEU A 434 -9.77 5.78 -20.11
N GLU A 435 -10.81 5.99 -20.92
CA GLU A 435 -11.02 5.27 -22.18
C GLU A 435 -9.88 5.53 -23.17
N GLU A 436 -9.46 6.80 -23.34
CA GLU A 436 -8.34 7.14 -24.23
C GLU A 436 -7.01 6.58 -23.74
N LEU A 437 -6.74 6.64 -22.42
CA LEU A 437 -5.55 6.02 -21.86
C LEU A 437 -5.55 4.50 -22.11
N THR A 438 -6.69 3.85 -21.97
CA THR A 438 -6.84 2.40 -22.20
C THR A 438 -6.63 2.07 -23.68
N ARG A 439 -7.28 2.80 -24.59
CA ARG A 439 -7.17 2.61 -26.05
C ARG A 439 -5.73 2.73 -26.55
N ARG A 440 -4.91 3.54 -25.88
CA ARG A 440 -3.51 3.79 -26.24
C ARG A 440 -2.50 3.00 -25.42
N ASN A 441 -2.93 2.03 -24.62
CA ASN A 441 -2.09 1.23 -23.70
C ASN A 441 -1.29 2.07 -22.69
N LEU A 442 -1.83 3.23 -22.28
CA LEU A 442 -1.25 4.12 -21.29
C LEU A 442 -1.85 3.94 -19.89
N TYR A 443 -3.03 3.31 -19.79
CA TYR A 443 -3.74 3.15 -18.51
C TYR A 443 -2.87 2.46 -17.46
N TYR A 444 -2.29 1.30 -17.77
CA TYR A 444 -1.45 0.55 -16.81
C TYR A 444 -0.04 1.12 -16.64
N GLN A 445 0.35 2.13 -17.42
CA GLN A 445 1.58 2.87 -17.19
C GLN A 445 1.42 3.94 -16.11
N ALA A 446 0.20 4.42 -15.89
CA ALA A 446 -0.13 5.28 -14.77
C ALA A 446 -0.40 4.44 -13.52
N SER A 447 0.09 4.90 -12.37
CA SER A 447 -0.28 4.31 -11.07
C SER A 447 -1.67 4.77 -10.64
N GLN A 448 -2.04 6.01 -11.02
CA GLN A 448 -3.38 6.57 -10.84
C GLN A 448 -3.64 7.65 -11.89
N ALA A 449 -4.84 7.64 -12.50
CA ALA A 449 -5.31 8.67 -13.44
C ALA A 449 -6.78 8.97 -13.19
N PHE A 450 -7.14 10.25 -13.26
CA PHE A 450 -8.50 10.73 -13.02
C PHE A 450 -8.69 12.18 -13.49
N ALA A 451 -9.94 12.58 -13.62
CA ALA A 451 -10.32 13.98 -13.81
C ALA A 451 -10.76 14.64 -12.51
N VAL A 452 -10.60 15.95 -12.41
CA VAL A 452 -11.02 16.81 -11.29
C VAL A 452 -11.92 17.92 -11.86
N PHE A 453 -13.07 18.13 -11.22
CA PHE A 453 -13.99 19.20 -11.61
C PHE A 453 -13.65 20.50 -10.85
N LEU A 454 -13.42 21.56 -11.63
CA LEU A 454 -13.16 22.90 -11.10
C LEU A 454 -14.44 23.74 -11.23
N PRO A 455 -15.07 24.19 -10.14
CA PRO A 455 -16.34 24.97 -10.19
C PRO A 455 -16.12 26.41 -10.62
N ILE A 456 -15.14 26.64 -11.46
CA ILE A 456 -14.86 27.92 -12.12
C ILE A 456 -15.33 27.88 -13.57
N LYS A 457 -15.67 29.03 -14.11
CA LYS A 457 -16.08 29.14 -15.51
C LYS A 457 -15.03 29.88 -16.33
N SER A 458 -14.85 29.43 -17.54
CA SER A 458 -13.93 30.00 -18.52
C SER A 458 -14.70 30.37 -19.78
N VAL A 459 -14.27 31.45 -20.42
CA VAL A 459 -14.82 31.82 -21.73
C VAL A 459 -14.32 30.83 -22.79
N GLY A 460 -15.25 30.27 -23.53
CA GLY A 460 -15.02 29.47 -24.73
C GLY A 460 -15.78 30.04 -25.92
N VAL A 461 -15.58 29.50 -27.10
CA VAL A 461 -16.33 29.78 -28.30
C VAL A 461 -16.92 28.46 -28.79
N VAL A 462 -18.24 28.38 -28.85
CA VAL A 462 -18.98 27.21 -29.35
C VAL A 462 -19.79 27.69 -30.56
N GLY A 463 -19.36 27.26 -31.75
CA GLY A 463 -19.84 27.86 -32.99
C GLY A 463 -19.47 29.35 -33.03
N ASP A 464 -20.41 30.23 -33.38
CA ASP A 464 -20.20 31.68 -33.43
C ASP A 464 -20.54 32.40 -32.11
N ASN A 465 -20.87 31.67 -31.04
CA ASN A 465 -21.30 32.23 -29.76
C ASN A 465 -20.25 32.07 -28.68
N ARG A 466 -20.15 33.07 -27.78
CA ARG A 466 -19.38 32.93 -26.54
C ARG A 466 -20.12 32.01 -25.58
N ALA A 467 -19.45 30.97 -25.14
CA ALA A 467 -19.88 30.12 -24.06
C ALA A 467 -19.10 30.45 -22.77
N TYR A 468 -19.76 30.36 -21.62
CA TYR A 468 -19.12 30.55 -20.29
C TYR A 468 -19.39 29.33 -19.46
N GLU A 469 -18.49 28.36 -19.59
CA GLU A 469 -18.67 26.99 -19.09
C GLU A 469 -17.51 26.57 -18.15
N HIS A 470 -17.64 25.40 -17.56
CA HIS A 470 -16.74 24.91 -16.53
C HIS A 470 -15.40 24.40 -17.07
N VAL A 471 -14.48 24.20 -16.15
CA VAL A 471 -13.12 23.69 -16.39
C VAL A 471 -12.97 22.34 -15.72
N VAL A 472 -12.28 21.41 -16.38
CA VAL A 472 -11.81 20.17 -15.77
C VAL A 472 -10.29 20.10 -15.82
N CYS A 473 -9.70 19.49 -14.80
CA CYS A 473 -8.27 19.21 -14.75
C CYS A 473 -8.06 17.70 -14.83
N LEU A 474 -7.18 17.27 -15.72
CA LEU A 474 -6.73 15.89 -15.81
C LEU A 474 -5.49 15.70 -14.93
N ARG A 475 -5.41 14.59 -14.27
CA ARG A 475 -4.23 14.21 -13.48
C ARG A 475 -3.90 12.75 -13.72
N ALA A 476 -2.63 12.49 -14.05
CA ALA A 476 -2.08 11.14 -14.08
C ALA A 476 -0.71 11.14 -13.42
N VAL A 477 -0.44 10.16 -12.57
CA VAL A 477 0.81 10.04 -11.82
C VAL A 477 1.41 8.66 -11.95
N GLN A 478 2.74 8.63 -11.84
CA GLN A 478 3.54 7.41 -11.72
C GLN A 478 4.21 7.40 -10.35
N THR A 479 4.09 6.28 -9.67
CA THR A 479 4.64 6.07 -8.32
C THR A 479 4.87 4.59 -8.09
N VAL A 480 5.80 4.28 -7.19
CA VAL A 480 6.09 2.91 -6.74
C VAL A 480 5.39 2.63 -5.40
N ASP A 481 5.34 3.62 -4.52
CA ASP A 481 4.97 3.47 -3.11
C ASP A 481 3.83 4.39 -2.65
N PHE A 482 3.33 5.27 -3.51
CA PHE A 482 2.36 6.33 -3.22
C PHE A 482 2.82 7.38 -2.18
N MET A 483 4.04 7.26 -1.65
CA MET A 483 4.66 8.28 -0.80
C MET A 483 5.18 9.44 -1.63
N THR A 484 5.87 9.12 -2.71
CA THR A 484 6.30 10.07 -3.74
C THR A 484 5.64 9.75 -5.06
N ALA A 485 5.33 10.76 -5.87
CA ALA A 485 4.74 10.57 -7.18
C ALA A 485 5.19 11.66 -8.15
N ASN A 486 5.46 11.26 -9.39
CA ASN A 486 5.74 12.16 -10.49
C ASN A 486 4.52 12.25 -11.41
N CYS A 487 4.35 13.40 -12.03
CA CYS A 487 3.38 13.53 -13.12
C CYS A 487 3.76 12.56 -14.25
N MET A 488 2.80 11.79 -14.74
CA MET A 488 2.97 10.96 -15.92
C MET A 488 3.15 11.83 -17.17
N ARG A 489 4.15 11.54 -17.97
CA ARG A 489 4.38 12.22 -19.25
C ARG A 489 3.50 11.60 -20.33
N ILE A 490 2.22 12.02 -20.40
CA ILE A 490 1.34 11.63 -21.49
C ILE A 490 1.78 12.38 -22.76
N PRO A 491 1.89 11.71 -23.93
CA PRO A 491 2.20 12.38 -25.19
C PRO A 491 1.22 13.53 -25.44
N TYR A 492 1.74 14.66 -25.92
CA TYR A 492 0.95 15.89 -26.04
C TYR A 492 -0.21 15.76 -27.04
N ASP A 493 -0.01 15.04 -28.13
CA ASP A 493 -1.06 14.72 -29.11
C ASP A 493 -2.23 13.94 -28.50
N VAL A 494 -1.93 13.05 -27.54
CA VAL A 494 -2.95 12.29 -26.78
C VAL A 494 -3.73 13.24 -25.86
N LEU A 495 -3.05 14.14 -25.14
CA LEU A 495 -3.70 15.13 -24.29
C LEU A 495 -4.60 16.07 -25.11
N GLU A 496 -4.16 16.49 -26.30
CA GLU A 496 -4.93 17.33 -27.21
C GLU A 496 -6.19 16.62 -27.71
N GLU A 497 -6.10 15.34 -28.07
CA GLU A 497 -7.26 14.54 -28.48
C GLU A 497 -8.26 14.35 -27.33
N ILE A 498 -7.77 14.02 -26.11
CA ILE A 498 -8.62 13.91 -24.92
C ILE A 498 -9.35 15.23 -24.64
N ALA A 499 -8.63 16.35 -24.67
CA ALA A 499 -9.20 17.67 -24.44
C ALA A 499 -10.27 18.01 -25.49
N THR A 500 -9.99 17.71 -26.77
CA THR A 500 -10.93 17.91 -27.88
C THR A 500 -12.19 17.06 -27.70
N ARG A 501 -12.06 15.80 -27.35
CA ARG A 501 -13.20 14.92 -27.06
C ARG A 501 -14.05 15.45 -25.90
N ILE A 502 -13.42 15.81 -24.78
CA ILE A 502 -14.12 16.30 -23.58
C ILE A 502 -14.94 17.55 -23.92
N VAL A 503 -14.33 18.52 -24.61
CA VAL A 503 -15.01 19.78 -24.95
C VAL A 503 -16.14 19.56 -25.97
N ASN A 504 -15.97 18.66 -26.93
CA ASN A 504 -16.97 18.41 -27.97
C ASN A 504 -18.11 17.49 -27.53
N GLU A 505 -17.82 16.50 -26.68
CA GLU A 505 -18.79 15.47 -26.29
C GLU A 505 -19.55 15.84 -24.99
N ILE A 506 -19.04 16.79 -24.18
CA ILE A 506 -19.65 17.15 -22.89
C ILE A 506 -20.07 18.61 -22.88
N PRO A 507 -21.33 18.91 -23.19
CA PRO A 507 -21.86 20.28 -23.04
C PRO A 507 -21.75 20.75 -21.58
N GLY A 508 -21.18 21.95 -21.38
CA GLY A 508 -20.95 22.53 -20.04
C GLY A 508 -19.49 22.53 -19.61
N ILE A 509 -18.57 21.97 -20.42
CA ILE A 509 -17.11 22.04 -20.22
C ILE A 509 -16.50 22.76 -21.44
N SER A 510 -15.80 23.87 -21.20
CA SER A 510 -15.15 24.65 -22.27
C SER A 510 -13.62 24.64 -22.20
N ARG A 511 -13.03 24.04 -21.16
CA ARG A 511 -11.57 24.02 -20.98
C ARG A 511 -11.10 22.80 -20.23
N VAL A 512 -9.99 22.25 -20.71
CA VAL A 512 -9.27 21.14 -20.07
C VAL A 512 -7.86 21.60 -19.72
N THR A 513 -7.38 21.25 -18.52
CA THR A 513 -6.01 21.47 -18.04
C THR A 513 -5.38 20.14 -17.66
N TYR A 514 -4.06 20.11 -17.50
CA TYR A 514 -3.31 18.94 -17.03
C TYR A 514 -2.42 19.32 -15.85
N ASP A 515 -2.57 18.64 -14.71
CA ASP A 515 -1.79 18.90 -13.50
C ASP A 515 -0.44 18.16 -13.56
N ILE A 516 0.65 18.95 -13.61
CA ILE A 516 2.03 18.47 -13.70
C ILE A 516 2.75 18.46 -12.35
N SER A 517 2.06 18.71 -11.24
CA SER A 517 2.66 18.81 -9.92
C SER A 517 3.14 17.44 -9.42
N SER A 518 4.32 17.40 -8.79
CA SER A 518 4.84 16.20 -8.14
C SER A 518 4.37 16.10 -6.68
N LYS A 519 4.40 14.92 -6.12
CA LYS A 519 4.22 14.67 -4.68
C LYS A 519 5.57 14.27 -4.06
N PRO A 520 6.10 14.97 -3.05
CA PRO A 520 5.69 16.28 -2.57
C PRO A 520 6.00 17.41 -3.56
N PRO A 521 5.52 18.67 -3.40
CA PRO A 521 4.70 19.16 -2.29
C PRO A 521 3.20 18.93 -2.45
N ALA A 522 2.71 18.66 -3.68
CA ALA A 522 1.30 18.36 -3.89
C ALA A 522 0.94 16.95 -3.39
N THR A 523 -0.36 16.68 -3.23
CA THR A 523 -0.91 15.33 -3.03
C THR A 523 -1.26 14.70 -4.38
N ILE A 524 -1.61 13.40 -4.40
CA ILE A 524 -2.11 12.76 -5.62
C ILE A 524 -3.55 13.21 -5.86
N GLU A 525 -4.46 12.97 -4.90
CA GLU A 525 -5.82 13.53 -4.93
C GLU A 525 -5.78 15.03 -4.59
N TRP A 526 -6.74 15.78 -5.08
CA TRP A 526 -6.80 17.23 -4.87
C TRP A 526 -7.51 17.63 -3.57
N GLU A 527 -8.45 16.81 -3.10
CA GLU A 527 -9.14 16.98 -1.83
C GLU A 527 -9.00 15.76 -0.92
#